data_f6818c27d547b9da683852f8e312fab4
#
_entry.id   f6818c27d547b9da683852f8e312fab4
#
_cell.length_a   1.000
_cell.length_b   1.000
_cell.length_c   1.000
_cell.angle_alpha   90.00
_cell.angle_beta   90.00
_cell.angle_gamma   90.00
#
_symmetry.space_group_name_H-M   'P 1'
#
loop_
_entity.id
_entity.type
_entity.pdbx_description
1 polymer ?
#
loop_
_entity_poly.entity_id
_entity_poly.type
_entity_poly.pdbx_seq_one_letter_code
_entity_poly.pdbx_strand_id
1 'polypeptide(L)'
;MWGPDGEYKNGNLRGVINSLDHIKDLGMNAIWLTPIFDSSKAEGGEKLQATGYFTNNYFEIDPHFGTKQDLKELVDEAHKRNMYVFLDGVFGHHGGVTTPSPSGYTIDCTITGNDRNPDDHGNVRYPQSLDYFKEVATWWIDNYDIDGWRLDQAYQACQNGHNYWLEIRGAVDSLCQKRASEGKKWGTLGYMVGEDWGDAATINKGVFKDGGLQSAFDFQGKERISGPMQKVDSPGLENGFADIVWALRSPRERGYLNDSVMPNLFQTNHDGYRLADHFDLKDPHYYEKQMTRFAVLAAYNGPITLYYGDEFADRTLETTGGQPDNVARTSGHLTPRNSGEAELQSYIADIMAKRRSNPAMWRGKPEFQLTKVGDVSALVVRKTDEATGNEVLIVFADGDTTVPVHRYGGVDVDAWRPEVIVVKEPKF
;
A
#
# COMPACT_ATOMS: atom_id res chain seq x y z
N MET A 1 3.83 19.30 -1.09
CA MET A 1 2.50 18.81 -0.70
C MET A 1 1.94 19.75 0.37
N TRP A 2 0.67 20.08 0.32
CA TRP A 2 0.00 20.90 1.33
C TRP A 2 -0.32 20.06 2.55
N GLY A 3 0.09 20.53 3.73
CA GLY A 3 -0.32 19.93 4.99
C GLY A 3 -1.75 20.36 5.39
N PRO A 4 -2.34 19.68 6.38
CA PRO A 4 -3.69 20.00 6.86
C PRO A 4 -3.79 21.38 7.52
N ASP A 5 -2.65 21.93 7.97
CA ASP A 5 -2.51 23.29 8.50
C ASP A 5 -2.55 24.39 7.42
N GLY A 6 -2.67 24.01 6.13
CA GLY A 6 -2.67 24.94 5.02
C GLY A 6 -1.28 25.42 4.58
N GLU A 7 -0.22 24.92 5.20
CA GLU A 7 1.14 25.21 4.79
C GLU A 7 1.64 24.22 3.74
N TYR A 8 2.47 24.71 2.82
CA TYR A 8 3.10 23.88 1.80
C TYR A 8 4.24 23.04 2.39
N LYS A 9 4.10 21.72 2.37
CA LYS A 9 5.12 20.78 2.83
C LYS A 9 5.90 20.27 1.62
N ASN A 10 7.13 20.72 1.47
CA ASN A 10 7.99 20.43 0.33
C ASN A 10 8.55 19.00 0.37
N GLY A 11 7.75 18.00 -0.06
CA GLY A 11 8.30 16.71 -0.45
C GLY A 11 8.69 16.73 -1.93
N ASN A 12 9.85 16.20 -2.29
CA ASN A 12 10.32 16.11 -3.67
C ASN A 12 11.11 14.82 -3.92
N LEU A 13 11.43 14.56 -5.19
CA LEU A 13 12.17 13.35 -5.59
C LEU A 13 13.52 13.23 -4.89
N ARG A 14 14.22 14.34 -4.66
CA ARG A 14 15.51 14.37 -3.94
C ARG A 14 15.35 13.94 -2.47
N GLY A 15 14.27 14.35 -1.82
CA GLY A 15 13.94 13.90 -0.46
C GLY A 15 13.71 12.40 -0.40
N VAL A 16 13.05 11.82 -1.41
CA VAL A 16 12.84 10.37 -1.49
C VAL A 16 14.17 9.63 -1.70
N ILE A 17 15.04 10.12 -2.59
CA ILE A 17 16.38 9.54 -2.79
C ILE A 17 17.14 9.46 -1.45
N ASN A 18 17.11 10.53 -0.67
CA ASN A 18 17.76 10.60 0.65
C ASN A 18 17.12 9.65 1.69
N SER A 19 15.91 9.19 1.46
CA SER A 19 15.17 8.30 2.37
C SER A 19 15.29 6.80 2.00
N LEU A 20 15.92 6.46 0.89
CA LEU A 20 15.92 5.07 0.38
C LEU A 20 16.59 4.08 1.33
N ASP A 21 17.65 4.47 2.03
CA ASP A 21 18.31 3.58 2.99
C ASP A 21 17.42 3.33 4.21
N HIS A 22 16.74 4.35 4.73
CA HIS A 22 15.74 4.20 5.79
C HIS A 22 14.62 3.22 5.38
N ILE A 23 14.04 3.39 4.19
CA ILE A 23 12.97 2.53 3.67
C ILE A 23 13.46 1.08 3.51
N LYS A 24 14.67 0.89 3.02
CA LYS A 24 15.31 -0.43 2.90
C LYS A 24 15.54 -1.07 4.26
N ASP A 25 16.01 -0.31 5.24
CA ASP A 25 16.32 -0.80 6.59
C ASP A 25 15.05 -1.21 7.35
N LEU A 26 13.91 -0.56 7.08
CA LEU A 26 12.58 -1.04 7.51
C LEU A 26 12.16 -2.37 6.85
N GLY A 27 12.88 -2.83 5.84
CA GLY A 27 12.59 -4.09 5.16
C GLY A 27 11.67 -3.98 3.95
N MET A 28 11.34 -2.78 3.50
CA MET A 28 10.54 -2.59 2.29
C MET A 28 11.38 -2.87 1.04
N ASN A 29 10.72 -3.38 -0.01
CA ASN A 29 11.35 -3.71 -1.29
C ASN A 29 10.75 -2.95 -2.47
N ALA A 30 9.88 -2.00 -2.19
CA ALA A 30 9.29 -1.13 -3.19
C ALA A 30 8.93 0.24 -2.59
N ILE A 31 8.86 1.25 -3.43
CA ILE A 31 8.28 2.55 -3.12
C ILE A 31 7.14 2.84 -4.08
N TRP A 32 6.09 3.45 -3.58
CA TRP A 32 5.03 4.07 -4.35
C TRP A 32 5.05 5.57 -4.06
N LEU A 33 5.17 6.38 -5.12
CA LEU A 33 5.11 7.83 -5.08
C LEU A 33 3.70 8.30 -5.39
N THR A 34 3.17 9.28 -4.65
CA THR A 34 1.98 10.03 -5.11
C THR A 34 2.26 10.67 -6.48
N PRO A 35 1.24 11.10 -7.26
CA PRO A 35 1.46 11.54 -8.64
C PRO A 35 2.49 12.67 -8.72
N ILE A 36 3.47 12.51 -9.63
CA ILE A 36 4.57 13.44 -9.84
C ILE A 36 4.47 14.22 -11.16
N PHE A 37 3.42 13.97 -11.93
CA PHE A 37 3.22 14.58 -13.24
C PHE A 37 2.88 16.06 -13.14
N ASP A 38 3.20 16.81 -14.21
CA ASP A 38 2.98 18.24 -14.25
C ASP A 38 1.50 18.59 -14.02
N SER A 39 1.22 19.25 -12.92
CA SER A 39 -0.06 19.81 -12.50
C SER A 39 0.00 21.34 -12.31
N SER A 40 1.04 21.99 -12.81
CA SER A 40 1.31 23.41 -12.59
C SER A 40 0.25 24.35 -13.17
N LYS A 41 -0.62 23.84 -14.01
CA LYS A 41 -1.76 24.58 -14.61
C LYS A 41 -3.12 24.10 -14.10
N ALA A 42 -3.14 23.25 -13.05
CA ALA A 42 -4.39 22.76 -12.52
C ALA A 42 -5.28 23.93 -12.09
N GLU A 43 -6.50 23.96 -12.61
CA GLU A 43 -7.50 24.93 -12.18
C GLU A 43 -7.86 24.66 -10.72
N GLY A 44 -7.92 25.72 -9.89
CA GLY A 44 -8.17 25.60 -8.44
C GLY A 44 -6.97 25.96 -7.57
N GLY A 45 -5.88 26.40 -8.19
CA GLY A 45 -4.74 27.05 -7.56
C GLY A 45 -3.72 26.09 -6.95
N GLU A 46 -2.72 26.66 -6.30
CA GLU A 46 -1.52 26.00 -5.77
C GLU A 46 -1.82 24.77 -4.90
N LYS A 47 -2.94 24.78 -4.18
CA LYS A 47 -3.32 23.66 -3.32
C LYS A 47 -3.60 22.38 -4.10
N LEU A 48 -4.28 22.46 -5.25
CA LEU A 48 -4.50 21.30 -6.12
C LEU A 48 -3.23 20.85 -6.83
N GLN A 49 -2.44 21.80 -7.31
CA GLN A 49 -1.15 21.51 -7.94
C GLN A 49 -0.27 20.68 -6.99
N ALA A 50 -0.20 21.07 -5.73
CA ALA A 50 0.63 20.42 -4.74
C ALA A 50 0.21 18.98 -4.41
N THR A 51 -1.00 18.54 -4.77
CA THR A 51 -1.43 17.14 -4.55
C THR A 51 -0.92 16.18 -5.62
N GLY A 52 -0.67 16.68 -6.84
CA GLY A 52 -0.30 15.89 -8.02
C GLY A 52 -1.46 15.16 -8.71
N TYR A 53 -2.65 15.12 -8.10
CA TYR A 53 -3.80 14.35 -8.62
C TYR A 53 -4.57 15.03 -9.75
N PHE A 54 -4.17 16.24 -10.15
CA PHE A 54 -4.80 17.02 -11.23
C PHE A 54 -3.80 17.30 -12.35
N THR A 55 -3.39 16.25 -13.03
CA THR A 55 -2.37 16.29 -14.09
C THR A 55 -2.78 17.15 -15.28
N ASN A 56 -1.86 17.98 -15.75
CA ASN A 56 -1.96 18.73 -17.01
C ASN A 56 -1.15 18.08 -18.13
N ASN A 57 -0.03 17.45 -17.79
CA ASN A 57 0.81 16.74 -18.75
C ASN A 57 1.38 15.46 -18.12
N TYR A 58 0.94 14.31 -18.63
CA TYR A 58 1.37 12.99 -18.14
C TYR A 58 2.78 12.58 -18.57
N PHE A 59 3.43 13.35 -19.44
CA PHE A 59 4.78 13.05 -19.95
C PHE A 59 5.84 14.01 -19.43
N GLU A 60 5.47 14.91 -18.51
CA GLU A 60 6.37 15.83 -17.81
C GLU A 60 6.22 15.70 -16.29
N ILE A 61 7.29 16.01 -15.57
CA ILE A 61 7.30 16.03 -14.10
C ILE A 61 7.02 17.46 -13.65
N ASP A 62 6.18 17.59 -12.61
CA ASP A 62 5.91 18.87 -11.99
C ASP A 62 7.19 19.46 -11.39
N PRO A 63 7.56 20.71 -11.73
CA PRO A 63 8.80 21.32 -11.25
C PRO A 63 8.92 21.42 -9.72
N HIS A 64 7.82 21.37 -8.98
CA HIS A 64 7.85 21.34 -7.52
C HIS A 64 8.36 20.00 -6.96
N PHE A 65 8.19 18.90 -7.71
CA PHE A 65 8.67 17.58 -7.31
C PHE A 65 10.08 17.28 -7.81
N GLY A 66 10.53 17.92 -8.90
CA GLY A 66 11.86 17.73 -9.47
C GLY A 66 11.86 17.69 -10.99
N THR A 67 12.82 16.99 -11.54
CA THR A 67 13.03 16.84 -12.98
C THR A 67 12.98 15.36 -13.39
N LYS A 68 12.91 15.11 -14.70
CA LYS A 68 13.07 13.77 -15.27
C LYS A 68 14.41 13.13 -14.91
N GLN A 69 15.46 13.95 -14.78
CA GLN A 69 16.78 13.48 -14.34
C GLN A 69 16.74 13.05 -12.87
N ASP A 70 16.03 13.78 -12.00
CA ASP A 70 15.87 13.38 -10.60
C ASP A 70 15.08 12.07 -10.48
N LEU A 71 14.05 11.87 -11.31
CA LEU A 71 13.33 10.59 -11.36
C LEU A 71 14.25 9.45 -11.82
N LYS A 72 15.03 9.67 -12.87
CA LYS A 72 15.99 8.65 -13.35
C LYS A 72 16.97 8.27 -12.25
N GLU A 73 17.52 9.26 -11.54
CA GLU A 73 18.41 9.01 -10.40
C GLU A 73 17.71 8.25 -9.28
N LEU A 74 16.47 8.62 -8.94
CA LEU A 74 15.68 7.93 -7.94
C LEU A 74 15.49 6.44 -8.29
N VAL A 75 15.10 6.16 -9.52
CA VAL A 75 14.88 4.79 -10.00
C VAL A 75 16.20 4.01 -9.96
N ASP A 76 17.29 4.57 -10.45
CA ASP A 76 18.60 3.93 -10.44
C ASP A 76 19.09 3.64 -9.01
N GLU A 77 18.92 4.57 -8.08
CA GLU A 77 19.31 4.40 -6.67
C GLU A 77 18.42 3.39 -5.94
N ALA A 78 17.12 3.34 -6.23
CA ALA A 78 16.21 2.32 -5.71
C ALA A 78 16.61 0.92 -6.23
N HIS A 79 16.86 0.80 -7.53
CA HIS A 79 17.28 -0.46 -8.15
C HIS A 79 18.63 -0.99 -7.65
N LYS A 80 19.60 -0.11 -7.36
CA LYS A 80 20.86 -0.49 -6.69
C LYS A 80 20.61 -1.13 -5.32
N ARG A 81 19.53 -0.74 -4.65
CA ARG A 81 19.09 -1.29 -3.36
C ARG A 81 18.16 -2.50 -3.48
N ASN A 82 17.90 -2.97 -4.72
CA ASN A 82 16.91 -4.00 -5.05
C ASN A 82 15.49 -3.63 -4.60
N MET A 83 15.12 -2.37 -4.83
CA MET A 83 13.79 -1.84 -4.56
C MET A 83 13.10 -1.46 -5.86
N TYR A 84 11.83 -1.84 -6.00
CA TYR A 84 10.97 -1.45 -7.11
C TYR A 84 10.45 -0.03 -6.95
N VAL A 85 10.12 0.63 -8.06
CA VAL A 85 9.53 1.97 -8.07
C VAL A 85 8.20 1.95 -8.80
N PHE A 86 7.13 2.35 -8.11
CA PHE A 86 5.79 2.49 -8.66
C PHE A 86 5.39 3.96 -8.70
N LEU A 87 4.84 4.41 -9.82
CA LEU A 87 4.23 5.73 -9.94
C LEU A 87 2.72 5.64 -9.70
N ASP A 88 2.13 6.77 -9.37
CA ASP A 88 0.68 6.91 -9.24
C ASP A 88 0.08 7.40 -10.55
N GLY A 89 -0.83 6.62 -11.12
CA GLY A 89 -1.51 6.90 -12.37
C GLY A 89 -2.95 7.35 -12.15
N VAL A 90 -3.24 8.60 -12.47
CA VAL A 90 -4.59 9.18 -12.42
C VAL A 90 -5.20 9.09 -13.81
N PHE A 91 -5.77 7.94 -14.18
CA PHE A 91 -6.21 7.68 -15.55
C PHE A 91 -7.72 7.91 -15.78
N GLY A 92 -8.43 8.38 -14.76
CA GLY A 92 -9.87 8.63 -14.82
C GLY A 92 -10.26 10.11 -14.83
N HIS A 93 -9.39 10.99 -14.35
CA HIS A 93 -9.59 12.46 -14.34
C HIS A 93 -8.26 13.18 -14.52
N HIS A 94 -8.30 14.52 -14.73
CA HIS A 94 -7.09 15.31 -14.98
C HIS A 94 -7.31 16.81 -14.74
N GLY A 95 -6.23 17.60 -14.74
CA GLY A 95 -6.21 19.04 -14.51
C GLY A 95 -6.36 19.91 -15.79
N GLY A 96 -6.89 19.37 -16.86
CA GLY A 96 -6.99 20.10 -18.14
C GLY A 96 -5.86 19.75 -19.11
N VAL A 97 -5.73 18.47 -19.48
CA VAL A 97 -4.73 18.02 -20.46
C VAL A 97 -5.12 18.46 -21.87
N THR A 98 -4.23 19.23 -22.49
CA THR A 98 -4.33 19.63 -23.89
C THR A 98 -3.16 19.14 -24.75
N THR A 99 -2.15 18.57 -24.13
CA THR A 99 -0.93 18.09 -24.80
C THR A 99 -1.15 16.66 -25.30
N PRO A 100 -0.98 16.40 -26.61
CA PRO A 100 -0.98 15.04 -27.13
C PRO A 100 0.14 14.19 -26.51
N SER A 101 -0.02 12.88 -26.53
CA SER A 101 1.06 11.95 -26.21
C SER A 101 2.21 12.03 -27.22
N PRO A 102 3.39 11.47 -26.94
CA PRO A 102 4.49 11.41 -27.91
C PRO A 102 4.12 10.80 -29.25
N SER A 103 3.18 9.85 -29.30
CA SER A 103 2.66 9.25 -30.54
C SER A 103 1.48 10.01 -31.15
N GLY A 104 1.06 11.14 -30.57
CA GLY A 104 0.01 12.00 -31.08
C GLY A 104 -1.41 11.62 -30.62
N TYR A 105 -1.57 10.70 -29.68
CA TYR A 105 -2.89 10.41 -29.08
C TYR A 105 -3.34 11.56 -28.20
N THR A 106 -4.66 11.71 -28.08
CA THR A 106 -5.29 12.76 -27.26
C THR A 106 -6.26 12.15 -26.26
N ILE A 107 -6.53 12.89 -25.20
CA ILE A 107 -7.58 12.54 -24.24
C ILE A 107 -8.90 13.09 -24.74
N ASP A 108 -9.93 12.25 -24.75
CA ASP A 108 -11.33 12.71 -24.86
C ASP A 108 -11.86 12.92 -23.45
N CYS A 109 -12.19 14.17 -23.17
CA CYS A 109 -12.68 14.61 -21.89
C CYS A 109 -13.75 15.66 -22.05
N THR A 110 -14.84 15.57 -21.30
CA THR A 110 -15.90 16.55 -21.32
C THR A 110 -15.72 17.69 -20.34
N ILE A 111 -14.85 17.49 -19.33
CA ILE A 111 -14.76 18.39 -18.19
C ILE A 111 -13.29 18.62 -17.90
N THR A 112 -12.90 19.87 -17.83
CA THR A 112 -11.59 20.27 -17.33
C THR A 112 -11.57 20.14 -15.81
N GLY A 113 -10.43 19.78 -15.24
CA GLY A 113 -10.20 19.34 -13.88
C GLY A 113 -10.67 20.16 -12.70
N ASN A 114 -11.59 21.07 -12.90
CA ASN A 114 -12.28 21.79 -11.83
C ASN A 114 -13.56 21.13 -11.37
N ASP A 115 -14.03 20.12 -12.08
CA ASP A 115 -15.19 19.41 -11.61
C ASP A 115 -14.78 18.46 -10.48
N ARG A 116 -14.91 18.98 -9.27
CA ARG A 116 -14.67 18.27 -8.01
C ARG A 116 -15.88 17.49 -7.56
N ASN A 117 -16.87 17.33 -8.43
CA ASN A 117 -18.01 16.51 -8.07
C ASN A 117 -17.53 15.06 -7.97
N PRO A 118 -17.44 14.49 -6.76
CA PRO A 118 -17.03 13.10 -6.59
C PRO A 118 -17.99 12.11 -7.28
N ASP A 119 -19.18 12.56 -7.66
CA ASP A 119 -20.18 11.77 -8.38
C ASP A 119 -20.00 11.88 -9.91
N ASP A 120 -19.18 12.80 -10.41
CA ASP A 120 -18.86 12.92 -11.83
C ASP A 120 -17.56 12.17 -12.16
N HIS A 121 -17.66 10.86 -12.19
CA HIS A 121 -16.57 9.92 -12.46
C HIS A 121 -16.18 9.87 -13.94
N GLY A 122 -16.62 10.79 -14.77
CA GLY A 122 -16.55 10.71 -16.22
C GLY A 122 -15.65 11.72 -16.90
N ASN A 123 -14.69 12.30 -16.21
CA ASN A 123 -13.81 13.30 -16.83
C ASN A 123 -13.02 12.74 -18.01
N VAL A 124 -12.57 11.49 -17.95
CA VAL A 124 -11.92 10.78 -19.05
C VAL A 124 -12.90 9.80 -19.67
N ARG A 125 -13.07 9.85 -20.98
CA ARG A 125 -13.95 8.94 -21.71
C ARG A 125 -13.19 7.80 -22.34
N TYR A 126 -13.68 6.60 -22.09
CA TYR A 126 -13.22 5.38 -22.72
C TYR A 126 -14.30 4.85 -23.69
N PRO A 127 -13.92 4.28 -24.85
CA PRO A 127 -12.56 3.91 -25.28
C PRO A 127 -11.74 5.03 -25.92
N GLN A 128 -12.26 6.24 -26.09
CA GLN A 128 -11.64 7.31 -26.88
C GLN A 128 -10.23 7.67 -26.37
N SER A 129 -10.02 7.65 -25.05
CA SER A 129 -8.74 7.96 -24.42
C SER A 129 -7.85 6.72 -24.19
N LEU A 130 -8.27 5.54 -24.63
CA LEU A 130 -7.59 4.28 -24.31
C LEU A 130 -6.13 4.26 -24.79
N ASP A 131 -5.89 4.63 -26.05
CA ASP A 131 -4.52 4.58 -26.61
C ASP A 131 -3.60 5.61 -25.97
N TYR A 132 -4.13 6.76 -25.55
CA TYR A 132 -3.37 7.73 -24.77
C TYR A 132 -2.88 7.12 -23.44
N PHE A 133 -3.76 6.49 -22.67
CA PHE A 133 -3.39 5.93 -21.37
C PHE A 133 -2.61 4.62 -21.47
N LYS A 134 -2.76 3.86 -22.53
CA LYS A 134 -1.83 2.76 -22.85
C LYS A 134 -0.41 3.29 -23.06
N GLU A 135 -0.26 4.41 -23.78
CA GLU A 135 1.04 5.04 -23.96
C GLU A 135 1.59 5.62 -22.64
N VAL A 136 0.79 6.30 -21.84
CA VAL A 136 1.21 6.76 -20.50
C VAL A 136 1.74 5.60 -19.67
N ALA A 137 0.97 4.50 -19.59
CA ALA A 137 1.30 3.34 -18.79
C ALA A 137 2.60 2.64 -19.23
N THR A 138 2.90 2.67 -20.51
CA THR A 138 4.09 2.00 -21.08
C THR A 138 5.30 2.91 -21.18
N TRP A 139 5.09 4.21 -21.46
CA TRP A 139 6.19 5.16 -21.72
C TRP A 139 7.16 5.34 -20.54
N TRP A 140 6.64 5.46 -19.33
CA TRP A 140 7.46 5.61 -18.14
C TRP A 140 8.24 4.34 -17.80
N ILE A 141 7.65 3.17 -18.06
CA ILE A 141 8.36 1.89 -17.93
C ILE A 141 9.50 1.79 -18.94
N ASP A 142 9.25 2.14 -20.19
CA ASP A 142 10.24 1.98 -21.27
C ASP A 142 11.37 3.00 -21.20
N ASN A 143 11.10 4.23 -20.76
CA ASN A 143 12.07 5.33 -20.76
C ASN A 143 12.78 5.54 -19.41
N TYR A 144 12.14 5.14 -18.29
CA TYR A 144 12.67 5.40 -16.94
C TYR A 144 12.83 4.16 -16.08
N ASP A 145 12.52 2.97 -16.62
CA ASP A 145 12.65 1.69 -15.93
C ASP A 145 11.77 1.57 -14.66
N ILE A 146 10.66 2.33 -14.52
CA ILE A 146 9.74 2.12 -13.41
C ILE A 146 9.13 0.71 -13.48
N ASP A 147 8.71 0.17 -12.35
CA ASP A 147 8.33 -1.24 -12.24
C ASP A 147 6.82 -1.47 -12.22
N GLY A 148 6.02 -0.42 -12.22
CA GLY A 148 4.58 -0.53 -12.24
C GLY A 148 3.85 0.71 -11.75
N TRP A 149 2.57 0.51 -11.37
CA TRP A 149 1.62 1.59 -11.12
C TRP A 149 0.75 1.32 -9.89
N ARG A 150 0.52 2.34 -9.09
CA ARG A 150 -0.69 2.50 -8.31
C ARG A 150 -1.68 3.32 -9.14
N LEU A 151 -2.94 2.96 -9.14
CA LEU A 151 -3.94 3.54 -10.01
C LEU A 151 -5.03 4.20 -9.16
N ASP A 152 -5.06 5.53 -9.24
CA ASP A 152 -6.02 6.36 -8.52
C ASP A 152 -7.44 6.13 -9.05
N GLN A 153 -8.41 5.99 -8.14
CA GLN A 153 -9.82 5.79 -8.45
C GLN A 153 -10.03 4.84 -9.64
N ALA A 154 -9.42 3.66 -9.57
CA ALA A 154 -9.31 2.74 -10.70
C ALA A 154 -10.67 2.32 -11.30
N TYR A 155 -11.76 2.42 -10.55
CA TYR A 155 -13.13 2.19 -11.05
C TYR A 155 -13.51 3.12 -12.20
N GLN A 156 -12.88 4.29 -12.35
CA GLN A 156 -13.18 5.28 -13.40
C GLN A 156 -12.87 4.77 -14.82
N ALA A 157 -11.96 3.81 -14.97
CA ALA A 157 -11.72 3.15 -16.26
C ALA A 157 -12.65 1.96 -16.53
N CYS A 158 -13.63 1.70 -15.65
CA CYS A 158 -14.68 0.70 -15.85
C CYS A 158 -15.95 1.42 -16.33
N GLN A 159 -16.11 1.58 -17.63
CA GLN A 159 -17.19 2.37 -18.23
C GLN A 159 -18.02 1.55 -19.21
N ASN A 160 -19.33 1.87 -19.31
CA ASN A 160 -20.24 1.26 -20.28
C ASN A 160 -20.27 -0.28 -20.22
N GLY A 161 -20.06 -0.85 -19.02
CA GLY A 161 -20.04 -2.30 -18.82
C GLY A 161 -18.73 -2.98 -19.21
N HIS A 162 -17.73 -2.25 -19.72
CA HIS A 162 -16.41 -2.71 -20.08
C HIS A 162 -15.35 -2.27 -19.06
N ASN A 163 -14.34 -3.11 -18.84
CA ASN A 163 -13.20 -2.85 -17.97
C ASN A 163 -11.94 -2.58 -18.82
N TYR A 164 -11.62 -1.31 -19.06
CA TYR A 164 -10.49 -0.91 -19.91
C TYR A 164 -9.11 -1.19 -19.30
N TRP A 165 -9.05 -1.59 -18.03
CA TRP A 165 -7.80 -2.09 -17.46
C TRP A 165 -7.30 -3.35 -18.14
N LEU A 166 -8.18 -4.12 -18.78
CA LEU A 166 -7.76 -5.30 -19.55
C LEU A 166 -6.76 -4.92 -20.64
N GLU A 167 -7.07 -3.88 -21.41
CA GLU A 167 -6.23 -3.45 -22.54
C GLU A 167 -5.00 -2.65 -22.05
N ILE A 168 -5.15 -1.79 -21.04
CA ILE A 168 -4.05 -1.01 -20.49
C ILE A 168 -3.03 -1.95 -19.84
N ARG A 169 -3.47 -2.88 -18.99
CA ARG A 169 -2.59 -3.89 -18.39
C ARG A 169 -1.98 -4.80 -19.45
N GLY A 170 -2.76 -5.20 -20.45
CA GLY A 170 -2.23 -6.01 -21.55
C GLY A 170 -1.08 -5.34 -22.31
N ALA A 171 -1.13 -4.00 -22.49
CA ALA A 171 -0.03 -3.25 -23.07
C ALA A 171 1.20 -3.23 -22.15
N VAL A 172 1.02 -3.03 -20.85
CA VAL A 172 2.10 -3.08 -19.84
C VAL A 172 2.71 -4.47 -19.77
N ASP A 173 1.90 -5.53 -19.68
CA ASP A 173 2.38 -6.93 -19.66
C ASP A 173 3.21 -7.26 -20.90
N SER A 174 2.74 -6.85 -22.09
CA SER A 174 3.45 -7.08 -23.36
C SER A 174 4.81 -6.37 -23.39
N LEU A 175 4.88 -5.13 -22.95
CA LEU A 175 6.14 -4.38 -22.84
C LEU A 175 7.08 -5.04 -21.83
N CYS A 176 6.62 -5.38 -20.66
CA CYS A 176 7.42 -6.00 -19.60
C CYS A 176 7.98 -7.37 -20.05
N GLN A 177 7.18 -8.19 -20.73
CA GLN A 177 7.63 -9.46 -21.31
C GLN A 177 8.72 -9.25 -22.39
N LYS A 178 8.53 -8.28 -23.28
CA LYS A 178 9.53 -7.89 -24.28
C LYS A 178 10.84 -7.50 -23.59
N ARG A 179 10.78 -6.57 -22.63
CA ARG A 179 11.96 -6.09 -21.89
C ARG A 179 12.68 -7.22 -21.15
N ALA A 180 11.94 -8.15 -20.52
CA ALA A 180 12.51 -9.33 -19.90
C ALA A 180 13.20 -10.25 -20.92
N SER A 181 12.61 -10.46 -22.11
CA SER A 181 13.22 -11.24 -23.20
C SER A 181 14.50 -10.61 -23.77
N GLU A 182 14.62 -9.29 -23.67
CA GLU A 182 15.81 -8.51 -24.02
C GLU A 182 16.89 -8.52 -22.93
N GLY A 183 16.64 -9.21 -21.81
CA GLY A 183 17.58 -9.32 -20.69
C GLY A 183 17.60 -8.13 -19.75
N LYS A 184 16.61 -7.25 -19.82
CA LYS A 184 16.44 -6.17 -18.83
C LYS A 184 16.13 -6.76 -17.46
N LYS A 185 16.72 -6.21 -16.41
CA LYS A 185 16.47 -6.61 -15.02
C LYS A 185 15.27 -5.87 -14.42
N TRP A 186 15.08 -4.59 -14.79
CA TRP A 186 14.12 -3.67 -14.22
C TRP A 186 13.14 -3.15 -15.28
N GLY A 187 12.01 -2.63 -14.82
CA GLY A 187 10.92 -2.27 -15.72
C GLY A 187 10.34 -3.51 -16.42
N THR A 188 10.33 -4.65 -15.75
CA THR A 188 9.86 -5.94 -16.26
C THR A 188 8.77 -6.57 -15.40
N LEU A 189 8.48 -5.97 -14.22
CA LEU A 189 7.47 -6.48 -13.29
C LEU A 189 6.05 -6.17 -13.76
N GLY A 190 5.79 -4.92 -14.18
CA GLY A 190 4.48 -4.49 -14.64
C GLY A 190 3.38 -4.56 -13.57
N TYR A 191 3.73 -4.46 -12.28
CA TYR A 191 2.74 -4.51 -11.20
C TYR A 191 1.77 -3.34 -11.29
N MET A 192 0.47 -3.62 -11.22
CA MET A 192 -0.59 -2.61 -11.25
C MET A 192 -1.57 -2.88 -10.12
N VAL A 193 -1.69 -1.93 -9.18
CA VAL A 193 -2.62 -1.98 -8.05
C VAL A 193 -3.64 -0.86 -8.12
N GLY A 194 -4.93 -1.20 -8.17
CA GLY A 194 -6.02 -0.23 -8.27
C GLY A 194 -6.53 0.22 -6.91
N GLU A 195 -6.82 1.50 -6.81
CA GLU A 195 -7.66 2.03 -5.74
C GLU A 195 -9.13 1.89 -6.14
N ASP A 196 -9.87 1.11 -5.36
CA ASP A 196 -11.32 0.98 -5.45
C ASP A 196 -11.86 0.85 -4.01
N TRP A 197 -12.54 1.90 -3.53
CA TRP A 197 -13.04 2.01 -2.16
C TRP A 197 -14.26 1.11 -1.94
N GLY A 198 -14.07 -0.18 -2.18
CA GLY A 198 -15.13 -1.15 -2.09
C GLY A 198 -14.75 -2.40 -1.30
N ASP A 199 -15.78 -3.21 -1.04
CA ASP A 199 -15.60 -4.57 -0.58
C ASP A 199 -15.16 -5.49 -1.73
N ALA A 200 -14.85 -6.74 -1.42
CA ALA A 200 -14.45 -7.73 -2.42
C ALA A 200 -15.48 -7.90 -3.55
N ALA A 201 -16.79 -7.78 -3.24
CA ALA A 201 -17.84 -7.93 -4.24
C ALA A 201 -17.87 -6.75 -5.24
N THR A 202 -17.61 -5.54 -4.78
CA THR A 202 -17.47 -4.34 -5.60
C THR A 202 -16.24 -4.44 -6.51
N ILE A 203 -15.09 -4.75 -5.94
CA ILE A 203 -13.82 -4.92 -6.67
C ILE A 203 -13.91 -6.02 -7.73
N ASN A 204 -14.56 -7.14 -7.42
CA ASN A 204 -14.79 -8.25 -8.37
C ASN A 204 -15.62 -7.84 -9.59
N LYS A 205 -16.62 -6.97 -9.39
CA LYS A 205 -17.51 -6.47 -10.46
C LYS A 205 -16.92 -5.28 -11.23
N GLY A 206 -15.98 -4.59 -10.62
CA GLY A 206 -15.26 -3.43 -11.14
C GLY A 206 -13.90 -3.82 -11.73
N VAL A 207 -12.85 -3.46 -11.03
CA VAL A 207 -11.47 -3.51 -11.53
C VAL A 207 -10.94 -4.93 -11.81
N PHE A 208 -11.47 -5.97 -11.15
CA PHE A 208 -11.10 -7.37 -11.41
C PHE A 208 -11.96 -8.05 -12.50
N LYS A 209 -13.07 -7.42 -12.89
CA LYS A 209 -13.97 -7.98 -13.91
C LYS A 209 -13.22 -8.29 -15.21
N ASP A 210 -13.56 -9.42 -15.82
CA ASP A 210 -13.06 -9.88 -17.13
C ASP A 210 -11.53 -9.96 -17.24
N GLY A 211 -10.81 -10.08 -16.10
CA GLY A 211 -9.36 -10.15 -16.08
C GLY A 211 -8.66 -8.79 -16.22
N GLY A 212 -9.31 -7.70 -15.83
CA GLY A 212 -8.75 -6.36 -15.79
C GLY A 212 -7.50 -6.29 -14.88
N LEU A 213 -7.58 -5.61 -13.73
CA LEU A 213 -6.48 -5.63 -12.76
C LEU A 213 -6.39 -6.97 -12.03
N GLN A 214 -5.22 -7.30 -11.52
CA GLN A 214 -4.97 -8.47 -10.66
C GLN A 214 -4.72 -8.09 -9.21
N SER A 215 -4.49 -6.80 -8.92
CA SER A 215 -4.31 -6.28 -7.58
C SER A 215 -5.16 -5.02 -7.37
N ALA A 216 -5.70 -4.90 -6.16
CA ALA A 216 -6.41 -3.72 -5.69
C ALA A 216 -6.14 -3.53 -4.20
N PHE A 217 -6.23 -2.31 -3.70
CA PHE A 217 -6.12 -2.06 -2.26
C PHE A 217 -7.25 -2.74 -1.49
N ASP A 218 -6.88 -3.42 -0.42
CA ASP A 218 -7.80 -4.21 0.43
C ASP A 218 -8.45 -3.31 1.49
N PHE A 219 -9.39 -2.46 1.08
CA PHE A 219 -10.13 -1.60 2.01
C PHE A 219 -10.94 -2.40 3.02
N GLN A 220 -11.52 -3.52 2.61
CA GLN A 220 -12.24 -4.39 3.53
C GLN A 220 -11.32 -4.99 4.59
N GLY A 221 -10.10 -5.39 4.20
CA GLY A 221 -9.07 -5.85 5.13
C GLY A 221 -8.60 -4.73 6.05
N LYS A 222 -8.32 -3.55 5.51
CA LYS A 222 -7.95 -2.36 6.28
C LYS A 222 -9.00 -2.02 7.34
N GLU A 223 -10.29 -1.98 7.00
CA GLU A 223 -11.35 -1.68 7.96
C GLU A 223 -11.44 -2.71 9.09
N ARG A 224 -11.19 -3.98 8.81
CA ARG A 224 -11.20 -5.04 9.82
C ARG A 224 -10.02 -4.95 10.79
N ILE A 225 -8.82 -4.69 10.30
CA ILE A 225 -7.64 -4.64 11.17
C ILE A 225 -7.46 -3.28 11.87
N SER A 226 -8.05 -2.20 11.35
CA SER A 226 -7.99 -0.87 11.97
C SER A 226 -9.20 -0.59 12.84
N GLY A 227 -10.41 -0.94 12.40
CA GLY A 227 -11.67 -0.60 13.04
C GLY A 227 -11.97 -1.36 14.34
N PRO A 228 -12.05 -2.69 14.36
CA PRO A 228 -12.42 -3.46 15.55
C PRO A 228 -11.39 -3.40 16.65
N MET A 229 -10.12 -3.27 16.28
CA MET A 229 -9.05 -3.09 17.25
C MET A 229 -9.10 -1.71 17.95
N GLN A 230 -9.93 -0.78 17.46
CA GLN A 230 -10.30 0.45 18.16
C GLN A 230 -11.23 0.20 19.35
N LYS A 231 -11.99 -0.91 19.33
CA LYS A 231 -12.92 -1.30 20.41
C LYS A 231 -12.25 -2.13 21.50
N VAL A 232 -10.93 -2.15 21.55
CA VAL A 232 -10.13 -2.96 22.48
C VAL A 232 -10.26 -2.55 23.93
N ASP A 233 -10.85 -1.39 24.23
CA ASP A 233 -11.28 -1.02 25.58
C ASP A 233 -12.63 -1.65 25.99
N SER A 234 -13.20 -2.51 25.12
CA SER A 234 -14.40 -3.29 25.42
C SER A 234 -14.01 -4.76 25.70
N PRO A 235 -14.64 -5.43 26.68
CA PRO A 235 -14.43 -6.86 26.92
C PRO A 235 -14.94 -7.65 25.71
N GLY A 236 -14.06 -8.04 24.82
CA GLY A 236 -14.41 -8.69 23.56
C GLY A 236 -13.24 -8.78 22.62
N LEU A 237 -12.06 -9.08 23.11
CA LEU A 237 -10.88 -9.36 22.30
C LEU A 237 -11.07 -10.54 21.34
N GLU A 238 -12.02 -11.39 21.60
CA GLU A 238 -12.47 -12.46 20.70
C GLU A 238 -12.79 -11.89 19.30
N ASN A 239 -13.35 -10.70 19.23
CA ASN A 239 -13.64 -10.02 17.96
C ASN A 239 -12.36 -9.54 17.25
N GLY A 240 -11.35 -9.03 17.98
CA GLY A 240 -10.09 -8.60 17.39
C GLY A 240 -9.30 -9.75 16.77
N PHE A 241 -9.23 -10.89 17.42
CA PHE A 241 -8.60 -12.08 16.85
C PHE A 241 -9.38 -12.66 15.68
N ALA A 242 -10.71 -12.59 15.69
CA ALA A 242 -11.52 -13.00 14.56
C ALA A 242 -11.21 -12.18 13.30
N ASP A 243 -10.94 -10.88 13.44
CA ASP A 243 -10.58 -10.02 12.33
C ASP A 243 -9.16 -10.28 11.82
N ILE A 244 -8.21 -10.60 12.70
CA ILE A 244 -6.87 -11.08 12.31
C ILE A 244 -6.98 -12.39 11.52
N VAL A 245 -7.73 -13.37 12.04
CA VAL A 245 -8.00 -14.64 11.34
C VAL A 245 -8.61 -14.38 9.97
N TRP A 246 -9.61 -13.51 9.89
CA TRP A 246 -10.23 -13.17 8.62
C TRP A 246 -9.24 -12.52 7.64
N ALA A 247 -8.46 -11.55 8.08
CA ALA A 247 -7.49 -10.84 7.23
C ALA A 247 -6.42 -11.77 6.66
N LEU A 248 -6.02 -12.80 7.40
CA LEU A 248 -4.98 -13.75 6.99
C LEU A 248 -5.49 -14.95 6.17
N ARG A 249 -6.81 -15.06 5.93
CA ARG A 249 -7.38 -16.07 5.01
C ARG A 249 -7.02 -15.77 3.57
N SER A 250 -7.18 -16.78 2.71
CA SER A 250 -6.97 -16.61 1.27
C SER A 250 -7.93 -15.57 0.66
N PRO A 251 -7.58 -14.95 -0.47
CA PRO A 251 -8.45 -13.99 -1.14
C PRO A 251 -9.84 -14.55 -1.40
N ARG A 252 -9.94 -15.80 -1.89
CA ARG A 252 -11.23 -16.45 -2.15
C ARG A 252 -12.09 -16.61 -0.89
N GLU A 253 -11.49 -17.01 0.23
CA GLU A 253 -12.21 -17.15 1.52
C GLU A 253 -12.70 -15.80 2.04
N ARG A 254 -12.10 -14.69 1.61
CA ARG A 254 -12.48 -13.31 1.94
C ARG A 254 -13.48 -12.70 0.93
N GLY A 255 -13.93 -13.48 -0.05
CA GLY A 255 -14.94 -13.08 -1.03
C GLY A 255 -14.38 -12.49 -2.33
N TYR A 256 -13.06 -12.47 -2.52
CA TYR A 256 -12.47 -12.07 -3.80
C TYR A 256 -12.67 -13.12 -4.89
N LEU A 257 -12.48 -12.73 -6.13
CA LEU A 257 -12.78 -13.53 -7.34
C LEU A 257 -12.20 -14.95 -7.28
N ASN A 258 -10.93 -15.05 -6.89
CA ASN A 258 -10.19 -16.31 -6.73
C ASN A 258 -8.90 -16.08 -5.93
N ASP A 259 -8.08 -17.11 -5.75
CA ASP A 259 -6.82 -17.04 -5.02
C ASP A 259 -5.63 -16.52 -5.87
N SER A 260 -5.83 -16.22 -7.15
CA SER A 260 -4.79 -15.65 -8.01
C SER A 260 -4.81 -14.11 -8.03
N VAL A 261 -5.87 -13.47 -7.56
CA VAL A 261 -5.86 -12.02 -7.33
C VAL A 261 -5.06 -11.68 -6.09
N MET A 262 -4.46 -10.50 -6.08
CA MET A 262 -3.54 -10.04 -5.03
C MET A 262 -4.08 -8.78 -4.36
N PRO A 263 -5.07 -8.88 -3.46
CA PRO A 263 -5.47 -7.73 -2.67
C PRO A 263 -4.26 -7.20 -1.90
N ASN A 264 -4.01 -5.89 -1.95
CA ASN A 264 -2.88 -5.25 -1.27
C ASN A 264 -3.35 -4.75 0.10
N LEU A 265 -2.92 -5.40 1.17
CA LEU A 265 -3.31 -5.01 2.51
C LEU A 265 -2.50 -3.79 2.97
N PHE A 266 -3.19 -2.85 3.58
CA PHE A 266 -2.62 -1.64 4.17
C PHE A 266 -3.38 -1.27 5.45
N GLN A 267 -2.84 -0.36 6.24
CA GLN A 267 -3.46 0.12 7.50
C GLN A 267 -3.87 1.58 7.40
N THR A 268 -3.05 2.37 6.76
CA THR A 268 -3.22 3.81 6.53
C THR A 268 -2.79 4.17 5.12
N ASN A 269 -3.31 5.28 4.65
CA ASN A 269 -2.87 5.95 3.44
C ASN A 269 -2.95 7.47 3.61
N HIS A 270 -2.72 8.21 2.55
CA HIS A 270 -2.72 9.67 2.54
C HIS A 270 -4.13 10.32 2.53
N ASP A 271 -5.21 9.51 2.43
CA ASP A 271 -6.60 9.97 2.28
C ASP A 271 -7.45 9.77 3.55
N GLY A 272 -6.86 9.31 4.63
CA GLY A 272 -7.57 9.07 5.88
C GLY A 272 -6.78 9.45 7.11
N TYR A 273 -7.30 9.08 8.29
CA TYR A 273 -6.59 9.22 9.54
C TYR A 273 -5.45 8.20 9.63
N ARG A 274 -4.38 8.56 10.36
CA ARG A 274 -3.28 7.65 10.64
C ARG A 274 -3.70 6.57 11.64
N LEU A 275 -3.05 5.42 11.58
CA LEU A 275 -3.32 4.32 12.52
C LEU A 275 -3.21 4.78 13.98
N ALA A 276 -2.20 5.55 14.29
CA ALA A 276 -1.92 6.06 15.62
C ALA A 276 -3.02 6.96 16.21
N ASP A 277 -3.86 7.57 15.34
CA ASP A 277 -4.98 8.43 15.81
C ASP A 277 -6.08 7.62 16.50
N HIS A 278 -6.11 6.32 16.26
CA HIS A 278 -7.11 5.43 16.85
C HIS A 278 -6.75 4.96 18.27
N PHE A 279 -5.61 5.38 18.79
CA PHE A 279 -5.14 5.00 20.12
C PHE A 279 -5.02 6.20 21.07
N ASP A 280 -5.34 5.97 22.33
CA ASP A 280 -5.06 6.95 23.39
C ASP A 280 -3.55 7.01 23.64
N LEU A 281 -2.97 8.21 23.56
CA LEU A 281 -1.56 8.46 23.88
C LEU A 281 -1.18 8.09 25.33
N LYS A 282 -2.19 8.01 26.23
CA LYS A 282 -1.99 7.60 27.63
C LYS A 282 -2.07 6.10 27.83
N ASP A 283 -2.42 5.34 26.80
CA ASP A 283 -2.44 3.88 26.88
C ASP A 283 -1.02 3.36 27.13
N PRO A 284 -0.79 2.58 28.20
CA PRO A 284 0.53 2.04 28.48
C PRO A 284 1.06 1.13 27.37
N HIS A 285 0.19 0.58 26.53
CA HIS A 285 0.52 -0.27 25.38
C HIS A 285 0.32 0.43 24.03
N TYR A 286 0.49 1.76 23.99
CA TYR A 286 0.26 2.55 22.77
C TYR A 286 1.07 2.07 21.56
N TYR A 287 2.35 1.77 21.75
CA TYR A 287 3.21 1.29 20.68
C TYR A 287 3.01 -0.21 20.38
N GLU A 288 2.84 -1.03 21.40
CA GLU A 288 2.65 -2.47 21.28
C GLU A 288 1.35 -2.82 20.53
N LYS A 289 0.29 -2.05 20.78
CA LYS A 289 -0.95 -2.17 20.02
C LYS A 289 -0.76 -1.89 18.52
N GLN A 290 0.17 -1.05 18.15
CA GLN A 290 0.55 -0.83 16.75
C GLN A 290 1.44 -1.98 16.23
N MET A 291 2.35 -2.51 17.05
CA MET A 291 3.14 -3.70 16.70
C MET A 291 2.26 -4.89 16.32
N THR A 292 1.15 -5.08 17.04
CA THR A 292 0.13 -6.10 16.69
C THR A 292 -0.34 -5.96 15.23
N ARG A 293 -0.62 -4.74 14.76
CA ARG A 293 -1.09 -4.48 13.39
C ARG A 293 0.00 -4.73 12.36
N PHE A 294 1.22 -4.32 12.66
CA PHE A 294 2.36 -4.61 11.78
C PHE A 294 2.65 -6.10 11.68
N ALA A 295 2.44 -6.86 12.76
CA ALA A 295 2.53 -8.31 12.71
C ALA A 295 1.50 -8.93 11.75
N VAL A 296 0.27 -8.40 11.71
CA VAL A 296 -0.75 -8.84 10.75
C VAL A 296 -0.33 -8.52 9.32
N LEU A 297 0.16 -7.29 9.05
CA LEU A 297 0.70 -6.94 7.74
C LEU A 297 1.83 -7.87 7.32
N ALA A 298 2.81 -8.08 8.22
CA ALA A 298 3.95 -8.93 7.92
C ALA A 298 3.55 -10.40 7.69
N ALA A 299 2.47 -10.87 8.32
CA ALA A 299 1.93 -12.22 8.16
C ALA A 299 1.02 -12.38 6.94
N TYR A 300 0.62 -11.30 6.29
CA TYR A 300 -0.33 -11.34 5.19
C TYR A 300 0.22 -12.02 3.93
N ASN A 301 -0.61 -12.84 3.26
CA ASN A 301 -0.29 -13.47 1.98
C ASN A 301 -0.61 -12.52 0.83
N GLY A 302 0.43 -11.92 0.27
CA GLY A 302 0.30 -10.98 -0.83
C GLY A 302 1.06 -9.67 -0.61
N PRO A 303 0.87 -8.69 -1.49
CA PRO A 303 1.48 -7.38 -1.34
C PRO A 303 0.91 -6.63 -0.15
N ILE A 304 1.75 -5.82 0.47
CA ILE A 304 1.38 -4.94 1.59
C ILE A 304 1.88 -3.53 1.33
N THR A 305 1.20 -2.56 1.88
CA THR A 305 1.64 -1.15 1.83
C THR A 305 1.75 -0.58 3.24
N LEU A 306 2.92 -0.03 3.54
CA LEU A 306 3.20 0.77 4.72
C LEU A 306 3.20 2.24 4.31
N TYR A 307 2.46 3.07 5.04
CA TYR A 307 2.46 4.50 4.83
C TYR A 307 3.57 5.15 5.67
N TYR A 308 4.32 6.10 5.09
CA TYR A 308 5.43 6.76 5.78
C TYR A 308 4.98 7.42 7.08
N GLY A 309 5.81 7.33 8.13
CA GLY A 309 5.53 7.85 9.46
C GLY A 309 4.76 6.88 10.37
N ASP A 310 4.14 5.83 9.84
CA ASP A 310 3.49 4.81 10.67
C ASP A 310 4.54 4.01 11.48
N GLU A 311 5.77 3.92 10.98
CA GLU A 311 6.91 3.31 11.69
C GLU A 311 7.32 4.07 12.95
N PHE A 312 6.84 5.30 13.09
CA PHE A 312 7.05 6.17 14.26
C PHE A 312 5.77 6.46 15.02
N ALA A 313 4.67 5.80 14.67
CA ALA A 313 3.34 6.13 15.20
C ALA A 313 2.96 7.60 14.99
N ASP A 314 3.30 8.16 13.83
CA ASP A 314 2.91 9.52 13.49
C ASP A 314 1.39 9.67 13.50
N ARG A 315 0.94 10.81 13.98
CA ARG A 315 -0.47 11.18 14.06
C ARG A 315 -0.80 12.25 13.04
N THR A 316 -2.06 12.40 12.72
CA THR A 316 -2.56 13.55 11.99
C THR A 316 -2.36 14.82 12.83
N LEU A 317 -2.18 15.95 12.15
CA LEU A 317 -2.23 17.23 12.84
C LEU A 317 -3.70 17.57 13.16
N GLU A 318 -3.96 18.07 14.36
CA GLU A 318 -5.26 18.63 14.70
C GLU A 318 -5.55 19.80 13.75
N THR A 319 -6.55 19.64 12.90
CA THR A 319 -6.99 20.69 12.00
C THR A 319 -8.36 21.17 12.40
N THR A 320 -8.47 22.45 12.69
CA THR A 320 -9.76 23.13 12.78
C THR A 320 -10.39 23.22 11.39
N GLY A 321 -11.22 22.22 11.02
CA GLY A 321 -11.99 22.23 9.78
C GLY A 321 -11.30 21.64 8.54
N GLY A 322 -10.27 20.80 8.74
CA GLY A 322 -9.62 20.08 7.62
C GLY A 322 -10.52 19.02 7.00
N GLN A 323 -10.41 18.86 5.68
CA GLN A 323 -11.00 17.73 4.97
C GLN A 323 -10.25 16.45 5.39
N PRO A 324 -10.94 15.31 5.59
CA PRO A 324 -10.29 14.03 5.93
C PRO A 324 -9.16 13.64 4.98
N ASP A 325 -9.26 13.98 3.72
CA ASP A 325 -8.33 13.63 2.63
C ASP A 325 -6.93 14.22 2.77
N ASN A 326 -6.69 15.14 3.69
CA ASN A 326 -5.37 15.78 3.81
C ASN A 326 -4.75 15.63 5.20
N VAL A 327 -5.49 15.09 6.16
CA VAL A 327 -5.06 15.08 7.56
C VAL A 327 -3.82 14.21 7.81
N ALA A 328 -3.63 13.16 7.01
CA ALA A 328 -2.48 12.27 7.13
C ALA A 328 -1.23 12.74 6.37
N ARG A 329 -1.33 13.79 5.54
CA ARG A 329 -0.21 14.29 4.70
C ARG A 329 0.70 15.22 5.51
N THR A 330 1.28 14.70 6.58
CA THR A 330 2.19 15.41 7.48
C THR A 330 3.62 15.39 6.95
N SER A 331 4.50 16.24 7.49
CA SER A 331 5.93 16.16 7.21
C SER A 331 6.50 14.86 7.80
N GLY A 332 7.19 14.07 6.97
CA GLY A 332 7.89 12.88 7.44
C GLY A 332 9.18 13.21 8.19
N HIS A 333 9.69 12.24 8.93
CA HIS A 333 11.01 12.26 9.54
C HIS A 333 11.67 10.87 9.39
N LEU A 334 12.98 10.79 9.60
CA LEU A 334 13.75 9.56 9.36
C LEU A 334 14.43 9.02 10.63
N THR A 335 14.21 9.69 11.76
CA THR A 335 14.82 9.32 13.04
C THR A 335 13.78 9.34 14.14
N PRO A 336 13.78 8.35 15.05
CA PRO A 336 12.88 8.32 16.19
C PRO A 336 13.06 9.54 17.08
N ARG A 337 11.96 10.08 17.60
CA ARG A 337 11.96 11.24 18.53
C ARG A 337 11.99 10.81 20.01
N ASN A 338 11.68 9.54 20.27
CA ASN A 338 11.65 8.97 21.61
C ASN A 338 11.91 7.45 21.58
N SER A 339 12.01 6.81 22.75
CA SER A 339 12.31 5.37 22.86
C SER A 339 11.19 4.49 22.32
N GLY A 340 9.92 4.88 22.47
CA GLY A 340 8.79 4.10 21.94
C GLY A 340 8.76 4.07 20.41
N GLU A 341 9.04 5.20 19.78
CA GLU A 341 9.22 5.24 18.30
C GLU A 341 10.40 4.38 17.85
N ALA A 342 11.53 4.43 18.58
CA ALA A 342 12.69 3.62 18.26
C ALA A 342 12.41 2.11 18.40
N GLU A 343 11.64 1.73 19.40
CA GLU A 343 11.24 0.35 19.62
C GLU A 343 10.26 -0.14 18.55
N LEU A 344 9.25 0.66 18.19
CA LEU A 344 8.31 0.35 17.13
C LEU A 344 9.03 0.19 15.78
N GLN A 345 9.91 1.13 15.41
CA GLN A 345 10.72 1.05 14.20
C GLN A 345 11.57 -0.23 14.17
N SER A 346 12.24 -0.54 15.29
CA SER A 346 13.07 -1.75 15.41
C SER A 346 12.23 -3.03 15.27
N TYR A 347 11.04 -3.06 15.88
CA TYR A 347 10.12 -4.18 15.76
C TYR A 347 9.68 -4.41 14.30
N ILE A 348 9.30 -3.32 13.60
CA ILE A 348 8.90 -3.40 12.18
C ILE A 348 10.07 -3.92 11.33
N ALA A 349 11.27 -3.40 11.52
CA ALA A 349 12.44 -3.84 10.77
C ALA A 349 12.74 -5.33 10.99
N ASP A 350 12.65 -5.82 12.23
CA ASP A 350 12.85 -7.25 12.57
C ASP A 350 11.80 -8.15 11.92
N ILE A 351 10.52 -7.82 12.09
CA ILE A 351 9.43 -8.64 11.55
C ILE A 351 9.42 -8.66 10.02
N MET A 352 9.79 -7.55 9.38
CA MET A 352 9.93 -7.47 7.92
C MET A 352 11.17 -8.21 7.42
N ALA A 353 12.26 -8.26 8.19
CA ALA A 353 13.39 -9.11 7.88
C ALA A 353 13.01 -10.61 7.93
N LYS A 354 12.22 -11.02 8.93
CA LYS A 354 11.65 -12.37 9.02
C LYS A 354 10.74 -12.66 7.82
N ARG A 355 9.88 -11.71 7.42
CA ARG A 355 9.05 -11.85 6.21
C ARG A 355 9.88 -12.05 4.94
N ARG A 356 10.93 -11.27 4.73
CA ARG A 356 11.80 -11.41 3.54
C ARG A 356 12.56 -12.71 3.50
N SER A 357 13.03 -13.19 4.65
CA SER A 357 13.86 -14.40 4.72
C SER A 357 13.06 -15.70 4.76
N ASN A 358 11.76 -15.65 5.06
CA ASN A 358 10.94 -16.85 5.20
C ASN A 358 9.68 -16.79 4.31
N PRO A 359 9.62 -17.60 3.24
CA PRO A 359 8.45 -17.66 2.35
C PRO A 359 7.14 -17.99 3.07
N ALA A 360 7.17 -18.73 4.18
CA ALA A 360 5.95 -19.01 4.93
C ALA A 360 5.26 -17.75 5.45
N MET A 361 5.99 -16.66 5.70
CA MET A 361 5.40 -15.39 6.13
C MET A 361 4.44 -14.78 5.09
N TRP A 362 4.77 -14.86 3.79
CA TRP A 362 4.06 -14.13 2.75
C TRP A 362 3.29 -14.99 1.73
N ARG A 363 3.46 -16.33 1.79
CA ARG A 363 2.70 -17.27 0.95
C ARG A 363 2.33 -18.57 1.67
N GLY A 364 2.71 -18.73 2.94
CA GLY A 364 2.39 -19.94 3.73
C GLY A 364 0.89 -20.08 3.97
N LYS A 365 0.39 -21.33 3.94
CA LYS A 365 -0.98 -21.62 4.30
C LYS A 365 -1.18 -21.42 5.80
N PRO A 366 -2.12 -20.58 6.24
CA PRO A 366 -2.34 -20.32 7.65
C PRO A 366 -3.21 -21.40 8.31
N GLU A 367 -2.87 -21.75 9.55
CA GLU A 367 -3.70 -22.47 10.51
C GLU A 367 -3.81 -21.63 11.77
N PHE A 368 -4.96 -21.65 12.42
CA PHE A 368 -5.29 -20.77 13.53
C PHE A 368 -5.66 -21.58 14.76
N GLN A 369 -5.07 -21.22 15.90
CA GLN A 369 -5.41 -21.77 17.20
C GLN A 369 -5.69 -20.64 18.18
N LEU A 370 -6.93 -20.50 18.61
CA LEU A 370 -7.33 -19.65 19.73
C LEU A 370 -7.18 -20.42 21.03
N THR A 371 -6.63 -19.78 22.06
CA THR A 371 -6.44 -20.38 23.38
C THR A 371 -6.59 -19.33 24.47
N LYS A 372 -6.80 -19.80 25.71
CA LYS A 372 -6.75 -18.95 26.92
C LYS A 372 -5.71 -19.51 27.88
N VAL A 373 -4.95 -18.62 28.50
CA VAL A 373 -3.99 -18.93 29.56
C VAL A 373 -4.35 -18.07 30.76
N GLY A 374 -5.06 -18.62 31.74
CA GLY A 374 -5.73 -17.83 32.76
C GLY A 374 -6.79 -16.91 32.15
N ASP A 375 -6.69 -15.62 32.42
CA ASP A 375 -7.58 -14.59 31.86
C ASP A 375 -7.07 -14.03 30.52
N VAL A 376 -5.86 -14.37 30.09
CA VAL A 376 -5.27 -13.88 28.84
C VAL A 376 -5.74 -14.72 27.65
N SER A 377 -6.23 -14.04 26.62
CA SER A 377 -6.56 -14.64 25.33
C SER A 377 -5.36 -14.60 24.40
N ALA A 378 -5.13 -15.65 23.65
CA ALA A 378 -4.04 -15.73 22.68
C ALA A 378 -4.49 -16.39 21.37
N LEU A 379 -3.88 -15.93 20.28
CA LEU A 379 -4.01 -16.48 18.93
C LEU A 379 -2.64 -16.94 18.46
N VAL A 380 -2.52 -18.22 18.12
CA VAL A 380 -1.37 -18.76 17.41
C VAL A 380 -1.73 -18.89 15.92
N VAL A 381 -0.99 -18.22 15.08
CA VAL A 381 -1.05 -18.37 13.63
C VAL A 381 0.17 -19.16 13.19
N ARG A 382 -0.07 -20.38 12.73
CA ARG A 382 0.94 -21.23 12.12
C ARG A 382 0.84 -21.11 10.62
N LYS A 383 1.96 -20.80 9.95
CA LYS A 383 1.98 -20.72 8.48
C LYS A 383 3.04 -21.67 7.93
N THR A 384 2.66 -22.48 6.95
CA THR A 384 3.54 -23.46 6.30
C THR A 384 3.62 -23.16 4.81
N ASP A 385 4.84 -23.00 4.30
CA ASP A 385 5.10 -22.94 2.86
C ASP A 385 5.29 -24.36 2.31
N GLU A 386 4.29 -24.87 1.61
CA GLU A 386 4.28 -26.23 1.06
C GLU A 386 5.43 -26.48 0.06
N ALA A 387 5.92 -25.41 -0.62
CA ALA A 387 6.97 -25.54 -1.62
C ALA A 387 8.36 -25.74 -1.01
N THR A 388 8.62 -25.18 0.18
CA THR A 388 9.93 -25.25 0.86
C THR A 388 9.90 -26.03 2.15
N GLY A 389 8.71 -26.34 2.69
CA GLY A 389 8.53 -26.91 4.02
C GLY A 389 8.80 -25.92 5.16
N ASN A 390 9.12 -24.68 4.87
CA ASN A 390 9.37 -23.66 5.89
C ASN A 390 8.10 -23.38 6.70
N GLU A 391 8.28 -23.18 7.99
CA GLU A 391 7.19 -22.89 8.91
C GLU A 391 7.51 -21.64 9.73
N VAL A 392 6.48 -20.88 10.07
CA VAL A 392 6.53 -19.74 10.98
C VAL A 392 5.33 -19.79 11.93
N LEU A 393 5.58 -19.41 13.17
CA LEU A 393 4.55 -19.20 14.17
C LEU A 393 4.50 -17.71 14.50
N ILE A 394 3.28 -17.15 14.54
CA ILE A 394 3.04 -15.79 15.01
C ILE A 394 2.07 -15.91 16.19
N VAL A 395 2.50 -15.45 17.34
CA VAL A 395 1.73 -15.59 18.59
C VAL A 395 1.33 -14.19 19.05
N PHE A 396 0.02 -13.98 19.09
CA PHE A 396 -0.62 -12.75 19.59
C PHE A 396 -1.21 -13.03 20.96
N ALA A 397 -1.10 -12.07 21.89
CA ALA A 397 -1.76 -12.13 23.19
C ALA A 397 -2.23 -10.75 23.65
N ASP A 398 -3.31 -10.73 24.44
CA ASP A 398 -3.87 -9.50 25.03
C ASP A 398 -3.33 -9.17 26.42
N GLY A 399 -2.46 -10.00 26.94
CA GLY A 399 -1.76 -9.84 28.20
C GLY A 399 -0.45 -10.61 28.22
N ASP A 400 0.43 -10.29 29.16
CA ASP A 400 1.69 -11.01 29.36
C ASP A 400 1.40 -12.47 29.73
N THR A 401 1.97 -13.40 28.99
CA THR A 401 1.73 -14.84 29.24
C THR A 401 2.73 -15.73 28.53
N THR A 402 2.82 -16.99 28.96
CA THR A 402 3.50 -18.06 28.24
C THR A 402 2.46 -18.91 27.53
N VAL A 403 2.37 -18.78 26.23
CA VAL A 403 1.40 -19.51 25.39
C VAL A 403 1.92 -20.91 25.10
N PRO A 404 1.17 -21.98 25.44
CA PRO A 404 1.56 -23.33 25.08
C PRO A 404 1.36 -23.57 23.59
N VAL A 405 2.44 -23.83 22.87
CA VAL A 405 2.40 -24.12 21.43
C VAL A 405 2.84 -25.55 21.18
N HIS A 406 1.94 -26.33 20.59
CA HIS A 406 2.20 -27.77 20.35
C HIS A 406 3.49 -27.96 19.54
N ARG A 407 4.38 -28.86 20.02
CA ARG A 407 5.73 -29.16 19.52
C ARG A 407 6.82 -28.14 19.83
N TYR A 408 6.47 -26.91 20.27
CA TYR A 408 7.45 -25.84 20.50
C TYR A 408 7.60 -25.47 21.98
N GLY A 409 6.77 -26.03 22.85
CA GLY A 409 6.77 -25.70 24.28
C GLY A 409 6.00 -24.42 24.58
N GLY A 410 6.43 -23.69 25.61
CA GLY A 410 5.87 -22.38 25.94
C GLY A 410 6.55 -21.27 25.13
N VAL A 411 5.76 -20.31 24.63
CA VAL A 411 6.23 -19.08 23.99
C VAL A 411 5.85 -17.92 24.88
N ASP A 412 6.83 -17.19 25.37
CA ASP A 412 6.60 -15.98 26.15
C ASP A 412 6.20 -14.84 25.23
N VAL A 413 5.10 -14.19 25.53
CA VAL A 413 4.52 -13.09 24.73
C VAL A 413 4.15 -11.96 25.67
N ASP A 414 4.67 -10.78 25.39
CA ASP A 414 4.26 -9.57 26.06
C ASP A 414 2.91 -9.07 25.49
N ALA A 415 2.13 -8.40 26.32
CA ALA A 415 0.83 -7.86 25.95
C ALA A 415 0.92 -7.00 24.67
N TRP A 416 0.15 -7.37 23.64
CA TRP A 416 0.05 -6.63 22.37
C TRP A 416 1.33 -6.58 21.51
N ARG A 417 2.41 -7.24 21.93
CA ARG A 417 3.65 -7.38 21.18
C ARG A 417 3.79 -8.81 20.64
N PRO A 418 3.31 -9.10 19.43
CA PRO A 418 3.34 -10.45 18.90
C PRO A 418 4.75 -10.98 18.72
N GLU A 419 4.95 -12.25 19.09
CA GLU A 419 6.18 -12.96 18.84
C GLU A 419 6.12 -13.71 17.51
N VAL A 420 7.21 -13.63 16.74
CA VAL A 420 7.35 -14.32 15.45
C VAL A 420 8.54 -15.28 15.51
N ILE A 421 8.22 -16.56 15.46
CA ILE A 421 9.18 -17.66 15.56
C ILE A 421 9.34 -18.28 14.18
N VAL A 422 10.54 -18.17 13.63
CA VAL A 422 10.92 -18.90 12.42
C VAL A 422 11.36 -20.29 12.82
N VAL A 423 10.58 -21.28 12.42
CA VAL A 423 10.92 -22.67 12.64
C VAL A 423 11.89 -23.11 11.56
N LYS A 424 13.13 -23.39 11.96
CA LYS A 424 14.07 -24.10 11.09
C LYS A 424 13.73 -25.58 11.16
N GLU A 425 13.35 -26.18 10.03
CA GLU A 425 13.25 -27.63 9.99
C GLU A 425 14.55 -28.28 10.54
N PRO A 426 14.45 -29.29 11.39
CA PRO A 426 15.59 -30.13 11.65
C PRO A 426 15.99 -30.72 10.31
N LYS A 427 17.21 -30.47 9.86
CA LYS A 427 17.80 -31.21 8.74
C LYS A 427 17.84 -32.68 9.19
N PHE A 428 16.93 -33.50 8.63
CA PHE A 428 17.01 -34.93 8.73
C PHE A 428 18.15 -35.45 7.87
#